data_d0700a1428ac4c92b17336533eed52b5
#
_entry.id   d0700a1428ac4c92b17336533eed52b5
#
_cell.length_a   1.000
_cell.length_b   1.000
_cell.length_c   1.000
_cell.angle_alpha   90.00
_cell.angle_beta   90.00
_cell.angle_gamma   90.00
#
_symmetry.space_group_name_H-M   'P 1'
#
loop_
_entity.id
_entity.type
_entity.pdbx_description
1 polymer ?
#
loop_
_entity_poly.entity_id
_entity_poly.type
_entity_poly.pdbx_seq_one_letter_code
_entity_poly.pdbx_strand_id
1 'polypeptide(L)'
;MNRLYNAVQGDAVLAKDIKIIGIAIGNDKKQVDAYKTQYKAMFPIFPDKEGVIYVAAGKPNTPTMVATTPGGRVLWSHGGLIKDFDGLLKELREIQKKQ
;
A
#
# COMPACT_ATOMS: atom_id res chain seq x y z
N MET A 1 -2.41 7.74 -3.60
CA MET A 1 -2.52 6.89 -2.39
C MET A 1 -3.44 7.46 -1.32
N ASN A 2 -3.42 8.77 -1.06
CA ASN A 2 -4.36 9.35 -0.10
C ASN A 2 -5.82 9.14 -0.50
N ARG A 3 -6.12 9.21 -1.80
CA ARG A 3 -7.46 8.93 -2.31
C ARG A 3 -7.91 7.50 -1.97
N LEU A 4 -7.01 6.52 -2.15
CA LEU A 4 -7.29 5.13 -1.80
C LEU A 4 -7.48 4.98 -0.29
N TYR A 5 -6.60 5.60 0.51
CA TYR A 5 -6.70 5.56 1.96
C TYR A 5 -8.05 6.11 2.43
N ASN A 6 -8.47 7.26 1.91
CA ASN A 6 -9.75 7.87 2.25
C ASN A 6 -10.93 6.99 1.85
N ALA A 7 -10.87 6.37 0.67
CA ALA A 7 -11.94 5.48 0.20
C ALA A 7 -12.07 4.24 1.10
N VAL A 8 -10.96 3.65 1.52
CA VAL A 8 -10.96 2.51 2.43
C VAL A 8 -11.47 2.91 3.81
N GLN A 9 -11.01 4.03 4.36
CA GLN A 9 -11.44 4.49 5.68
C GLN A 9 -12.92 4.92 5.69
N GLY A 10 -13.44 5.38 4.57
CA GLY A 10 -14.85 5.76 4.43
C GLY A 10 -15.81 4.58 4.25
N ASP A 11 -15.27 3.39 4.02
CA ASP A 11 -16.06 2.15 3.89
C ASP A 11 -15.87 1.32 5.16
N ALA A 12 -16.92 1.21 5.97
CA ALA A 12 -16.84 0.55 7.28
C ALA A 12 -16.35 -0.90 7.19
N VAL A 13 -16.72 -1.63 6.14
CA VAL A 13 -16.31 -3.02 5.94
C VAL A 13 -14.82 -3.08 5.58
N LEU A 14 -14.39 -2.27 4.63
CA LEU A 14 -12.99 -2.24 4.20
C LEU A 14 -12.07 -1.71 5.30
N ALA A 15 -12.48 -0.65 6.01
CA ALA A 15 -11.69 -0.05 7.09
C ALA A 15 -11.42 -1.03 8.22
N LYS A 16 -12.37 -1.92 8.50
CA LYS A 16 -12.21 -2.93 9.54
C LYS A 16 -11.12 -3.95 9.18
N ASP A 17 -11.09 -4.39 7.92
CA ASP A 17 -10.31 -5.54 7.51
C ASP A 17 -9.02 -5.17 6.74
N ILE A 18 -8.92 -3.94 6.22
CA ILE A 18 -7.80 -3.53 5.38
C ILE A 18 -7.01 -2.40 6.05
N LYS A 19 -5.71 -2.61 6.21
CA LYS A 19 -4.76 -1.60 6.66
C LYS A 19 -3.84 -1.23 5.50
N ILE A 20 -3.63 0.07 5.29
CA ILE A 20 -2.76 0.57 4.22
C ILE A 20 -1.47 1.09 4.84
N ILE A 21 -0.34 0.62 4.32
CA ILE A 21 0.97 1.12 4.67
C ILE A 21 1.77 1.38 3.40
N GLY A 22 2.76 2.25 3.49
CA GLY A 22 3.72 2.48 2.43
C GLY A 22 5.11 2.03 2.83
N ILE A 23 5.89 1.56 1.86
CA ILE A 23 7.29 1.21 2.03
C ILE A 23 8.10 2.09 1.10
N ALA A 24 8.99 2.92 1.67
CA ALA A 24 9.81 3.87 0.92
C ALA A 24 11.19 3.26 0.63
N ILE A 25 11.28 2.56 -0.49
CA ILE A 25 12.49 1.84 -0.90
C ILE A 25 13.63 2.81 -1.20
N GLY A 26 14.80 2.56 -0.60
CA GLY A 26 15.97 3.40 -0.79
C GLY A 26 15.94 4.71 -0.02
N ASN A 27 14.93 4.95 0.79
CA ASN A 27 14.80 6.19 1.56
C ASN A 27 15.03 5.93 3.05
N ASP A 28 15.66 6.90 3.72
CA ASP A 28 15.81 6.88 5.17
C ASP A 28 14.62 7.57 5.85
N LYS A 29 14.61 7.55 7.19
CA LYS A 29 13.53 8.15 7.96
C LYS A 29 13.33 9.64 7.65
N LYS A 30 14.43 10.38 7.48
CA LYS A 30 14.38 11.82 7.20
C LYS A 30 13.70 12.10 5.86
N GLN A 31 14.03 11.33 4.84
CA GLN A 31 13.41 11.44 3.51
C GLN A 31 11.95 11.06 3.55
N VAL A 32 11.58 10.02 4.31
CA VAL A 32 10.19 9.61 4.49
C VAL A 32 9.39 10.72 5.18
N ASP A 33 9.93 11.33 6.23
CA ASP A 33 9.26 12.43 6.94
C ASP A 33 9.03 13.63 6.03
N ALA A 34 10.02 13.96 5.19
CA ALA A 34 9.89 15.04 4.21
C ALA A 34 8.80 14.75 3.19
N TYR A 35 8.73 13.54 2.69
CA TYR A 35 7.68 13.09 1.75
C TYR A 35 6.29 13.20 2.39
N LYS A 36 6.14 12.70 3.64
CA LYS A 36 4.88 12.75 4.36
C LYS A 36 4.39 14.19 4.56
N THR A 37 5.30 15.11 4.85
CA THR A 37 4.99 16.52 5.00
C THR A 37 4.59 17.14 3.66
N GLN A 38 5.35 16.88 2.61
CA GLN A 38 5.12 17.46 1.28
C GLN A 38 3.78 17.03 0.68
N TYR A 39 3.46 15.75 0.78
CA TYR A 39 2.26 15.18 0.17
C TYR A 39 1.12 14.95 1.15
N LYS A 40 1.30 15.34 2.41
CA LYS A 40 0.29 15.19 3.47
C LYS A 40 -0.23 13.75 3.55
N ALA A 41 0.69 12.79 3.52
CA ALA A 41 0.34 11.37 3.55
C ALA A 41 -0.43 11.01 4.82
N MET A 42 -1.58 10.36 4.67
CA MET A 42 -2.49 10.04 5.77
C MET A 42 -2.29 8.63 6.32
N PHE A 43 -1.45 7.81 5.69
CA PHE A 43 -1.18 6.43 6.10
C PHE A 43 0.27 6.30 6.53
N PRO A 44 0.61 5.27 7.34
CA PRO A 44 2.00 5.04 7.75
C PRO A 44 2.89 4.71 6.56
N ILE A 45 4.10 5.29 6.55
CA ILE A 45 5.12 4.99 5.55
C ILE A 45 6.39 4.59 6.29
N PHE A 46 6.93 3.42 5.96
CA PHE A 46 8.13 2.88 6.61
C PHE A 46 9.33 3.01 5.69
N PRO A 47 10.48 3.49 6.19
CA PRO A 47 11.69 3.57 5.38
C PRO A 47 12.29 2.19 5.12
N ASP A 48 12.84 1.99 3.93
CA ASP A 48 13.56 0.78 3.54
C ASP A 48 14.87 1.20 2.88
N LYS A 49 15.72 1.91 3.64
CA LYS A 49 16.94 2.52 3.14
C LYS A 49 17.86 1.54 2.44
N GLU A 50 18.05 0.36 3.04
CA GLU A 50 18.96 -0.67 2.53
C GLU A 50 18.28 -1.63 1.55
N GLY A 51 16.98 -1.46 1.28
CA GLY A 51 16.26 -2.30 0.35
C GLY A 51 16.00 -3.72 0.84
N VAL A 52 16.02 -3.95 2.15
CA VAL A 52 15.81 -5.29 2.73
C VAL A 52 14.42 -5.81 2.42
N ILE A 53 13.40 -4.97 2.63
CA ILE A 53 12.01 -5.34 2.34
C ILE A 53 11.82 -5.51 0.82
N TYR A 54 12.44 -4.65 0.04
CA TYR A 54 12.40 -4.70 -1.42
C TYR A 54 12.93 -6.04 -1.95
N VAL A 55 14.09 -6.46 -1.46
CA VAL A 55 14.70 -7.74 -1.86
C VAL A 55 13.82 -8.92 -1.41
N ALA A 56 13.31 -8.87 -0.18
CA ALA A 56 12.42 -9.92 0.34
C ALA A 56 11.14 -10.05 -0.48
N ALA A 57 10.68 -8.96 -1.07
CA ALA A 57 9.47 -8.95 -1.92
C ALA A 57 9.76 -9.38 -3.38
N GLY A 58 11.00 -9.75 -3.71
CA GLY A 58 11.36 -10.20 -5.06
C GLY A 58 11.75 -9.08 -6.03
N LYS A 59 12.15 -7.93 -5.51
CA LYS A 59 12.58 -6.76 -6.31
C LYS A 59 11.53 -6.30 -7.33
N PRO A 60 10.29 -6.03 -6.90
CA PRO A 60 9.24 -5.62 -7.84
C PRO A 60 9.54 -4.26 -8.46
N ASN A 61 9.01 -4.01 -9.65
CA ASN A 61 9.07 -2.67 -10.25
C ASN A 61 8.26 -1.69 -9.41
N THR A 62 8.76 -0.48 -9.25
CA THR A 62 8.05 0.57 -8.51
C THR A 62 7.34 1.53 -9.48
N PRO A 63 6.15 2.03 -9.13
CA PRO A 63 5.36 1.68 -7.96
C PRO A 63 4.70 0.30 -8.11
N THR A 64 4.55 -0.41 -7.00
CA THR A 64 3.82 -1.69 -6.95
C THR A 64 2.95 -1.70 -5.71
N MET A 65 1.72 -2.18 -5.87
CA MET A 65 0.78 -2.37 -4.77
C MET A 65 0.55 -3.86 -4.55
N VAL A 66 0.56 -4.28 -3.30
CA VAL A 66 0.37 -5.68 -2.92
C VAL A 66 -0.65 -5.77 -1.80
N ALA A 67 -1.60 -6.69 -1.92
CA ALA A 67 -2.51 -7.04 -0.84
C ALA A 67 -2.11 -8.39 -0.28
N THR A 68 -1.93 -8.47 1.05
CA THR A 68 -1.49 -9.69 1.72
C THR A 68 -2.38 -10.02 2.91
N THR A 69 -2.29 -11.29 3.35
CA THR A 69 -2.80 -11.69 4.66
C THR A 69 -1.88 -11.14 5.75
N PRO A 70 -2.31 -11.10 7.03
CA PRO A 70 -1.41 -10.73 8.13
C PRO A 70 -0.15 -11.60 8.22
N GLY A 71 -0.24 -12.85 7.75
CA GLY A 71 0.90 -13.77 7.71
C GLY A 71 1.84 -13.57 6.53
N GLY A 72 1.53 -12.64 5.63
CA GLY A 72 2.40 -12.29 4.51
C GLY A 72 2.08 -13.00 3.19
N ARG A 73 1.01 -13.78 3.13
CA ARG A 73 0.61 -14.43 1.86
C ARG A 73 0.03 -13.40 0.90
N VAL A 74 0.59 -13.29 -0.29
CA VAL A 74 0.12 -12.36 -1.31
C VAL A 74 -1.21 -12.84 -1.89
N LEU A 75 -2.24 -11.98 -1.81
CA LEU A 75 -3.56 -12.25 -2.37
C LEU A 75 -3.74 -11.60 -3.74
N TRP A 76 -3.06 -10.49 -3.96
CA TRP A 76 -3.22 -9.68 -5.16
C TRP A 76 -2.04 -8.71 -5.28
N SER A 77 -1.67 -8.38 -6.51
CA SER A 77 -0.64 -7.36 -6.75
C SER A 77 -0.96 -6.57 -8.02
N HIS A 78 -0.48 -5.33 -8.06
CA HIS A 78 -0.62 -4.45 -9.21
C HIS A 78 0.68 -3.68 -9.40
N GLY A 79 1.31 -3.85 -10.55
CA GLY A 79 2.50 -3.09 -10.92
C GLY A 79 2.13 -1.83 -11.69
N GLY A 80 2.85 -0.74 -11.41
CA GLY A 80 2.64 0.54 -12.06
C GLY A 80 1.57 1.40 -11.41
N LEU A 81 1.27 2.53 -12.04
CA LEU A 81 0.27 3.48 -11.55
C LEU A 81 -1.15 2.90 -11.69
N ILE A 82 -2.00 3.27 -10.76
CA ILE A 82 -3.41 2.85 -10.78
C ILE A 82 -4.16 3.74 -11.77
N LYS A 83 -4.68 3.14 -12.84
CA LYS A 83 -5.43 3.84 -13.87
C LYS A 83 -6.94 3.69 -13.72
N ASP A 84 -7.39 2.61 -13.10
CA ASP A 84 -8.80 2.33 -12.85
C ASP A 84 -9.04 2.21 -11.36
N PHE A 85 -9.32 3.36 -10.72
CA PHE A 85 -9.52 3.44 -9.28
C PHE A 85 -10.75 2.66 -8.82
N ASP A 86 -11.86 2.76 -9.55
CA ASP A 86 -13.08 2.04 -9.20
C ASP A 86 -12.92 0.53 -9.34
N GLY A 87 -12.18 0.08 -10.36
CA GLY A 87 -11.82 -1.32 -10.53
C GLY A 87 -10.95 -1.83 -9.39
N LEU A 88 -10.00 -1.02 -8.91
CA LEU A 88 -9.18 -1.35 -7.75
C LEU A 88 -10.03 -1.56 -6.50
N LEU A 89 -10.97 -0.66 -6.22
CA LEU A 89 -11.86 -0.80 -5.06
C LEU A 89 -12.70 -2.06 -5.16
N LYS A 90 -13.19 -2.39 -6.35
CA LYS A 90 -13.94 -3.62 -6.59
C LYS A 90 -13.09 -4.86 -6.30
N GLU A 91 -11.84 -4.88 -6.75
CA GLU A 91 -10.90 -5.97 -6.46
C GLU A 91 -10.66 -6.12 -4.95
N LEU A 92 -10.46 -5.02 -4.24
CA LEU A 92 -10.27 -5.06 -2.79
C LEU A 92 -11.49 -5.62 -2.06
N ARG A 93 -12.69 -5.27 -2.50
CA ARG A 93 -13.93 -5.82 -1.93
C ARG A 93 -14.05 -7.32 -2.18
N GLU A 94 -13.68 -7.79 -3.37
CA GLU A 94 -13.68 -9.22 -3.68
C GLU A 94 -12.70 -9.99 -2.81
N ILE A 95 -11.49 -9.45 -2.62
CA ILE A 95 -10.47 -10.06 -1.75
C ILE A 95 -10.98 -10.13 -0.31
N GLN A 96 -11.59 -9.05 0.19
CA GLN A 96 -12.11 -8.98 1.55
C GLN A 96 -13.21 -10.03 1.79
N LYS A 97 -14.09 -10.25 0.81
CA LYS A 97 -15.17 -11.23 0.92
C LYS A 97 -14.67 -12.66 1.01
N LYS A 98 -13.50 -12.94 0.44
CA LYS A 98 -12.92 -14.30 0.41
C LYS A 98 -12.11 -14.63 1.66
N GLN A 99 -11.95 -13.71 2.58
CA GLN A 99 -11.19 -13.91 3.81
C GLN A 99 -12.02 -14.49 4.97
#